data_3a34f7c46f75a1b54ae359c42b50384a
#
_entry.id   3a34f7c46f75a1b54ae359c42b50384a
#
_cell.length_a   1.000
_cell.length_b   1.000
_cell.length_c   1.000
_cell.angle_alpha   90.00
_cell.angle_beta   90.00
_cell.angle_gamma   90.00
#
_symmetry.space_group_name_H-M   'P 1'
#
loop_
_entity.id
_entity.type
_entity.pdbx_description
1 polymer ?
#
loop_
_entity_poly.entity_id
_entity_poly.type
_entity_poly.pdbx_seq_one_letter_code
_entity_poly.pdbx_strand_id
1 'polypeptide(L)'
;MKISFDVDGVLDTEQGMALARRKIANGDRVYIITARNEERMSEEVYAIARELGIPRLRVYFTNGEDKWRTIQRLGIEMHYDNNEEQYNKIKENTDSDAELVEYD
;
A
#
# COMPACT_ATOMS: atom_id res chain seq x y z
N MET A 1 2.78 13.34 -5.40
CA MET A 1 1.51 12.82 -4.85
C MET A 1 1.78 11.77 -3.78
N LYS A 2 0.80 11.55 -2.90
CA LYS A 2 0.87 10.47 -1.90
C LYS A 2 0.25 9.22 -2.47
N ILE A 3 1.02 8.15 -2.54
CA ILE A 3 0.62 6.88 -3.15
C ILE A 3 0.86 5.76 -2.16
N SER A 4 -0.07 4.82 -2.04
CA SER A 4 0.12 3.67 -1.15
C SER A 4 -0.02 2.35 -1.90
N PHE A 5 0.61 1.32 -1.36
CA PHE A 5 0.63 -0.03 -1.92
C PHE A 5 0.29 -1.04 -0.86
N ASP A 6 -0.53 -2.02 -1.24
CA ASP A 6 -0.69 -3.25 -0.48
C ASP A 6 0.56 -4.11 -0.61
N VAL A 7 0.77 -5.05 0.30
CA VAL A 7 1.89 -5.99 0.26
C VAL A 7 1.50 -7.27 -0.46
N ASP A 8 0.49 -7.99 0.07
CA ASP A 8 0.13 -9.31 -0.44
C ASP A 8 -0.47 -9.22 -1.84
N GLY A 9 0.21 -9.85 -2.81
CA GLY A 9 -0.19 -9.82 -4.21
C GLY A 9 0.20 -8.54 -4.96
N VAL A 10 0.89 -7.61 -4.30
CA VAL A 10 1.33 -6.33 -4.90
C VAL A 10 2.83 -6.16 -4.70
N LEU A 11 3.29 -5.71 -3.52
CA LEU A 11 4.71 -5.47 -3.28
C LEU A 11 5.54 -6.75 -3.11
N ASP A 12 4.91 -7.87 -2.81
CA ASP A 12 5.60 -9.16 -2.80
C ASP A 12 5.77 -9.75 -4.21
N THR A 13 5.46 -8.98 -5.25
CA THR A 13 5.64 -9.34 -6.65
C THR A 13 6.67 -8.43 -7.32
N GLU A 14 7.31 -8.93 -8.38
CA GLU A 14 8.27 -8.12 -9.15
C GLU A 14 7.60 -6.91 -9.79
N GLN A 15 6.39 -7.09 -10.31
CA GLN A 15 5.64 -6.03 -10.98
C GLN A 15 5.29 -4.91 -9.99
N GLY A 16 4.85 -5.27 -8.79
CA GLY A 16 4.52 -4.29 -7.76
C GLY A 16 5.73 -3.52 -7.28
N MET A 17 6.85 -4.22 -7.07
CA MET A 17 8.12 -3.57 -6.70
C MET A 17 8.60 -2.61 -7.78
N ALA A 18 8.51 -3.02 -9.05
CA ALA A 18 8.92 -2.16 -10.17
C ALA A 18 8.05 -0.90 -10.23
N LEU A 19 6.74 -1.03 -10.05
CA LEU A 19 5.84 0.12 -10.05
C LEU A 19 6.17 1.07 -8.89
N ALA A 20 6.38 0.53 -7.68
CA ALA A 20 6.73 1.35 -6.52
C ALA A 20 8.04 2.12 -6.75
N ARG A 21 9.05 1.45 -7.31
CA ARG A 21 10.33 2.10 -7.64
C ARG A 21 10.15 3.26 -8.62
N ARG A 22 9.30 3.07 -9.66
CA ARG A 22 9.01 4.13 -10.62
C ARG A 22 8.36 5.34 -9.96
N LYS A 23 7.39 5.09 -9.07
CA LYS A 23 6.70 6.18 -8.35
C LYS A 23 7.65 6.95 -7.46
N ILE A 24 8.53 6.25 -6.74
CA ILE A 24 9.55 6.88 -5.91
C ILE A 24 10.51 7.71 -6.76
N ALA A 25 10.96 7.15 -7.89
CA ALA A 25 11.85 7.86 -8.81
C ALA A 25 11.21 9.12 -9.41
N ASN A 26 9.89 9.11 -9.55
CA ASN A 26 9.13 10.26 -10.05
C ASN A 26 8.89 11.33 -8.97
N GLY A 27 9.35 11.10 -7.75
CA GLY A 27 9.19 12.05 -6.65
C GLY A 27 7.92 11.87 -5.83
N ASP A 28 7.16 10.81 -6.05
CA ASP A 28 5.97 10.53 -5.26
C ASP A 28 6.35 10.05 -3.86
N ARG A 29 5.53 10.41 -2.87
CA ARG A 29 5.70 9.93 -1.51
C ARG A 29 4.95 8.62 -1.36
N VAL A 30 5.69 7.53 -1.22
CA VAL A 30 5.12 6.18 -1.23
C VAL A 30 4.97 5.65 0.20
N TYR A 31 3.80 5.09 0.47
CA TYR A 31 3.40 4.48 1.74
C TYR A 31 3.10 3.01 1.52
N ILE A 32 3.23 2.22 2.56
CA ILE A 32 2.77 0.83 2.57
C ILE A 32 1.60 0.76 3.54
N ILE A 33 0.46 0.22 3.07
CA ILE A 33 -0.72 0.01 3.89
C ILE A 33 -1.16 -1.44 3.68
N THR A 34 -1.01 -2.25 4.71
CA THR A 34 -1.26 -3.69 4.66
C THR A 34 -2.23 -4.12 5.75
N ALA A 35 -3.06 -5.13 5.45
CA ALA A 35 -3.97 -5.72 6.43
C ALA A 35 -3.26 -6.67 7.39
N ARG A 36 -1.98 -6.95 7.19
CA ARG A 36 -1.22 -7.85 8.07
C ARG A 36 -1.22 -7.35 9.51
N ASN A 37 -0.98 -8.28 10.44
CA ASN A 37 -0.79 -7.99 11.85
C ASN A 37 0.67 -7.65 12.09
N GLU A 38 0.93 -6.48 12.66
CA GLU A 38 2.30 -6.01 12.90
C GLU A 38 3.11 -6.91 13.83
N GLU A 39 2.47 -7.44 14.88
CA GLU A 39 3.17 -8.26 15.86
C GLU A 39 3.66 -9.60 15.30
N ARG A 40 2.97 -10.14 14.31
CA ARG A 40 3.23 -11.49 13.79
C ARG A 40 3.84 -11.53 12.41
N MET A 41 3.57 -10.53 11.57
CA MET A 41 3.86 -10.61 10.14
C MET A 41 4.55 -9.36 9.58
N SER A 42 5.28 -8.64 10.44
CA SER A 42 5.89 -7.37 10.05
C SER A 42 7.25 -7.52 9.37
N GLU A 43 7.95 -8.62 9.59
CA GLU A 43 9.35 -8.75 9.16
C GLU A 43 9.52 -8.58 7.65
N GLU A 44 8.71 -9.28 6.86
CA GLU A 44 8.77 -9.16 5.40
C GLU A 44 8.37 -7.76 4.93
N VAL A 45 7.39 -7.16 5.58
CA VAL A 45 6.92 -5.81 5.22
C VAL A 45 8.03 -4.79 5.42
N TYR A 46 8.73 -4.86 6.56
CA TYR A 46 9.83 -3.94 6.82
C TYR A 46 11.03 -4.21 5.92
N ALA A 47 11.26 -5.47 5.51
CA ALA A 47 12.30 -5.79 4.55
C ALA A 47 12.01 -5.14 3.19
N ILE A 48 10.76 -5.21 2.73
CA ILE A 48 10.32 -4.56 1.50
C ILE A 48 10.49 -3.03 1.61
N ALA A 49 10.09 -2.46 2.74
CA ALA A 49 10.23 -1.02 2.97
C ALA A 49 11.68 -0.59 2.89
N ARG A 50 12.58 -1.34 3.52
CA ARG A 50 14.03 -1.04 3.46
C ARG A 50 14.55 -1.11 2.04
N GLU A 51 14.15 -2.11 1.29
CA GLU A 51 14.57 -2.27 -0.11
C GLU A 51 14.14 -1.11 -0.97
N LEU A 52 12.94 -0.58 -0.72
CA LEU A 52 12.40 0.57 -1.46
C LEU A 52 12.84 1.92 -0.91
N GLY A 53 13.51 1.95 0.25
CA GLY A 53 13.88 3.20 0.90
C GLY A 53 12.72 3.91 1.56
N ILE A 54 11.66 3.18 1.92
CA ILE A 54 10.49 3.73 2.61
C ILE A 54 10.72 3.67 4.12
N PRO A 55 10.67 4.80 4.84
CA PRO A 55 10.87 4.79 6.30
C PRO A 55 9.68 4.12 7.00
N ARG A 56 9.94 3.55 8.18
CA ARG A 56 8.90 2.89 8.97
C ARG A 56 7.70 3.78 9.27
N LEU A 57 7.89 5.08 9.37
CA LEU A 57 6.81 6.03 9.61
C LEU A 57 5.78 6.07 8.47
N ARG A 58 6.09 5.50 7.33
CA ARG A 58 5.17 5.40 6.20
C ARG A 58 4.71 3.97 5.94
N VAL A 59 4.86 3.08 6.94
CA VAL A 59 4.37 1.70 6.90
C VAL A 59 3.25 1.57 7.91
N TYR A 60 2.07 1.14 7.46
CA TYR A 60 0.87 1.04 8.29
C TYR A 60 0.28 -0.35 8.21
N PHE A 61 -0.04 -0.91 9.39
CA PHE A 61 -0.67 -2.21 9.54
C PHE A 61 -2.09 -1.99 10.04
N THR A 62 -3.10 -2.50 9.34
CA THR A 62 -4.48 -2.35 9.78
C THR A 62 -5.00 -3.53 10.59
N ASN A 63 -4.18 -4.57 10.77
CA ASN A 63 -4.52 -5.75 11.60
C ASN A 63 -5.84 -6.39 11.19
N GLY A 64 -6.05 -6.57 9.89
CA GLY A 64 -7.25 -7.18 9.34
C GLY A 64 -8.43 -6.24 9.15
N GLU A 65 -8.30 -4.99 9.59
CA GLU A 65 -9.36 -4.00 9.39
C GLU A 65 -9.28 -3.38 7.99
N ASP A 66 -10.37 -2.73 7.59
CA ASP A 66 -10.44 -2.04 6.30
C ASP A 66 -9.40 -0.92 6.21
N LYS A 67 -8.84 -0.73 5.03
CA LYS A 67 -7.78 0.25 4.79
C LYS A 67 -8.28 1.66 4.53
N TRP A 68 -9.54 1.83 4.16
CA TRP A 68 -10.02 3.13 3.69
C TRP A 68 -9.89 4.24 4.74
N ARG A 69 -10.03 3.92 6.03
CA ARG A 69 -9.90 4.92 7.09
C ARG A 69 -8.47 5.45 7.19
N THR A 70 -7.50 4.56 7.08
CA THR A 70 -6.08 4.93 7.08
C THR A 70 -5.75 5.75 5.84
N ILE A 71 -6.23 5.32 4.69
CA ILE A 71 -6.04 6.02 3.41
C ILE A 71 -6.59 7.44 3.48
N GLN A 72 -7.80 7.59 4.01
CA GLN A 72 -8.42 8.90 4.15
C GLN A 72 -7.65 9.81 5.13
N ARG A 73 -7.29 9.25 6.29
CA ARG A 73 -6.57 10.02 7.31
C ARG A 73 -5.22 10.51 6.81
N LEU A 74 -4.52 9.71 6.03
CA LEU A 74 -3.20 10.08 5.51
C LEU A 74 -3.27 10.98 4.28
N GLY A 75 -4.44 11.14 3.68
CA GLY A 75 -4.58 11.91 2.45
C GLY A 75 -3.95 11.23 1.25
N ILE A 76 -4.00 9.90 1.21
CA ILE A 76 -3.49 9.14 0.06
C ILE A 76 -4.32 9.49 -1.18
N GLU A 77 -3.64 9.75 -2.28
CA GLU A 77 -4.30 10.13 -3.53
C GLU A 77 -4.56 8.93 -4.45
N MET A 78 -3.67 7.92 -4.39
CA MET A 78 -3.80 6.70 -5.18
C MET A 78 -3.36 5.51 -4.35
N HIS A 79 -4.17 4.45 -4.31
CA HIS A 79 -3.83 3.19 -3.62
C HIS A 79 -3.88 2.01 -4.60
N TYR A 80 -2.85 1.18 -4.58
CA TYR A 80 -2.77 -0.04 -5.39
C TYR A 80 -3.03 -1.26 -4.51
N ASP A 81 -4.03 -2.05 -4.89
CA ASP A 81 -4.45 -3.24 -4.13
C ASP A 81 -4.87 -4.35 -5.08
N ASN A 82 -4.75 -5.59 -4.65
CA ASN A 82 -5.24 -6.73 -5.42
C ASN A 82 -6.54 -7.30 -4.86
N ASN A 83 -7.07 -6.71 -3.79
CA ASN A 83 -8.30 -7.15 -3.14
C ASN A 83 -9.46 -6.27 -3.60
N GLU A 84 -10.41 -6.88 -4.32
CA GLU A 84 -11.55 -6.16 -4.88
C GLU A 84 -12.43 -5.52 -3.81
N GLU A 85 -12.63 -6.20 -2.67
CA GLU A 85 -13.41 -5.65 -1.58
C GLU A 85 -12.79 -4.37 -1.03
N GLN A 86 -11.47 -4.36 -0.82
CA GLN A 86 -10.77 -3.18 -0.35
C GLN A 86 -10.81 -2.06 -1.39
N TYR A 87 -10.61 -2.39 -2.66
CA TYR A 87 -10.73 -1.45 -3.76
C TYR A 87 -12.10 -0.76 -3.73
N ASN A 88 -13.19 -1.55 -3.65
CA ASN A 88 -14.54 -1.01 -3.65
C ASN A 88 -14.81 -0.11 -2.44
N LYS A 89 -14.34 -0.52 -1.26
CA LYS A 89 -14.54 0.27 -0.03
C LYS A 89 -13.81 1.60 -0.07
N ILE A 90 -12.63 1.63 -0.66
CA ILE A 90 -11.88 2.87 -0.84
C ILE A 90 -12.64 3.81 -1.77
N LYS A 91 -13.12 3.32 -2.90
CA LYS A 91 -13.87 4.12 -3.87
C LYS A 91 -15.19 4.64 -3.29
N GLU A 92 -15.85 3.84 -2.45
CA GLU A 92 -17.12 4.20 -1.85
C GLU A 92 -17.01 5.19 -0.69
N ASN A 93 -15.91 5.15 0.07
CA ASN A 93 -15.78 5.86 1.34
C ASN A 93 -14.79 7.01 1.33
N THR A 94 -14.02 7.19 0.27
CA THR A 94 -12.99 8.24 0.21
C THR A 94 -13.03 8.95 -1.14
N ASP A 95 -12.37 10.11 -1.20
CA ASP A 95 -12.11 10.82 -2.46
C ASP A 95 -10.83 10.34 -3.12
N SER A 96 -10.13 9.39 -2.49
CA SER A 96 -8.91 8.81 -3.03
C SER A 96 -9.21 7.95 -4.25
N ASP A 97 -8.27 7.89 -5.18
CA ASP A 97 -8.34 6.96 -6.28
C ASP A 97 -7.73 5.63 -5.86
N ALA A 98 -8.06 4.59 -6.58
CA ALA A 98 -7.51 3.25 -6.34
C ALA A 98 -7.43 2.49 -7.65
N GLU A 99 -6.46 1.58 -7.73
CA GLU A 99 -6.33 0.69 -8.87
C GLU A 99 -6.30 -0.74 -8.36
N LEU A 100 -7.16 -1.57 -8.94
CA LEU A 100 -7.18 -3.00 -8.67
C LEU A 100 -6.17 -3.67 -9.59
N VAL A 101 -5.14 -4.27 -9.02
CA VAL A 101 -4.08 -4.91 -9.79
C VAL A 101 -4.16 -6.43 -9.69
N GLU A 102 -3.74 -7.11 -10.75
CA GLU A 102 -3.60 -8.56 -10.78
C GLU A 102 -2.18 -8.87 -11.29
N TYR A 103 -1.30 -9.20 -10.34
CA TYR A 103 0.07 -9.57 -10.68
C TYR A 103 0.25 -11.08 -10.47
N ASP A 104 0.90 -11.71 -11.41
CA ASP A 104 1.20 -13.14 -11.33
C ASP A 104 2.37 -13.44 -10.39
#